data_b5810b9a3dd6f120c5ec5173cc125b11
#
_entry.id   b5810b9a3dd6f120c5ec5173cc125b11
#
_cell.length_a   1.000
_cell.length_b   1.000
_cell.length_c   1.000
_cell.angle_alpha   90.00
_cell.angle_beta   90.00
_cell.angle_gamma   90.00
#
_symmetry.space_group_name_H-M   'P 1'
#
loop_
_entity.id
_entity.type
_entity.pdbx_description
1 polymer ?
#
loop_
_entity_poly.entity_id
_entity_poly.type
_entity_poly.pdbx_seq_one_letter_code
_entity_poly.pdbx_strand_id
1 'polypeptide(L)'
;MRPEILFPLFRETRVLPGVGPRIETLIAKIAGPHVKDVLFLKPTGFIDRSLKAEIAHAPEGEIVTIEAIVDTHIAPDRGSFKPYKVRMSDQTGFLHLVFFHPRADYLRKMLPEGETRIVSGKLERFGSEIQIAHPDLIMTLEEAETAPALETVY
;
A
#
# COMPACT_ATOMS: atom_id res chain seq x y z
N MET A 1 12.10 42.79 -1.75
CA MET A 1 12.50 42.27 -0.41
C MET A 1 11.54 41.13 -0.07
N ARG A 2 12.04 39.99 0.41
CA ARG A 2 11.17 38.88 0.81
C ARG A 2 10.72 39.07 2.25
N PRO A 3 9.42 38.88 2.57
CA PRO A 3 8.95 38.92 3.95
C PRO A 3 9.68 37.86 4.81
N GLU A 4 10.08 38.22 6.02
CA GLU A 4 10.84 37.31 6.91
C GLU A 4 10.08 36.04 7.27
N ILE A 5 8.73 36.11 7.30
CA ILE A 5 7.87 34.95 7.54
C ILE A 5 8.08 33.82 6.53
N LEU A 6 8.60 34.12 5.34
CA LEU A 6 8.87 33.14 4.29
C LEU A 6 10.27 32.54 4.36
N PHE A 7 11.17 33.04 5.20
CA PHE A 7 12.54 32.53 5.30
C PHE A 7 12.63 31.02 5.61
N PRO A 8 11.78 30.44 6.48
CA PRO A 8 11.80 29.01 6.74
C PRO A 8 11.59 28.16 5.48
N LEU A 9 10.85 28.66 4.49
CA LEU A 9 10.58 27.95 3.23
C LEU A 9 11.81 27.81 2.33
N PHE A 10 12.79 28.69 2.50
CA PHE A 10 14.03 28.69 1.70
C PHE A 10 15.19 27.96 2.40
N ARG A 11 14.93 27.34 3.55
CA ARG A 11 15.90 26.47 4.21
C ARG A 11 16.00 25.14 3.50
N GLU A 12 17.16 24.49 3.63
CA GLU A 12 17.37 23.13 3.16
C GLU A 12 16.42 22.15 3.85
N THR A 13 16.02 21.08 3.14
CA THR A 13 15.07 20.10 3.66
C THR A 13 15.56 19.35 4.89
N ARG A 14 16.88 19.37 5.16
CA ARG A 14 17.50 18.83 6.38
C ARG A 14 16.94 19.40 7.68
N VAL A 15 16.37 20.61 7.67
CA VAL A 15 15.77 21.21 8.86
C VAL A 15 14.46 20.54 9.28
N LEU A 16 13.87 19.72 8.41
CA LEU A 16 12.63 19.00 8.70
C LEU A 16 12.93 17.81 9.64
N PRO A 17 12.05 17.57 10.63
CA PRO A 17 12.20 16.42 11.52
C PRO A 17 12.26 15.11 10.75
N GLY A 18 13.22 14.23 11.11
CA GLY A 18 13.38 12.93 10.47
C GLY A 18 14.13 12.94 9.12
N VAL A 19 14.51 14.12 8.61
CA VAL A 19 15.27 14.23 7.36
C VAL A 19 16.77 14.24 7.65
N GLY A 20 17.40 13.08 7.49
CA GLY A 20 18.88 12.95 7.50
C GLY A 20 19.50 13.15 6.13
N PRO A 21 20.86 13.13 6.01
CA PRO A 21 21.55 13.39 4.73
C PRO A 21 21.11 12.47 3.57
N ARG A 22 20.81 11.22 3.88
CA ARG A 22 20.34 10.24 2.87
C ARG A 22 18.95 10.61 2.33
N ILE A 23 18.03 10.98 3.23
CA ILE A 23 16.67 11.36 2.87
C ILE A 23 16.68 12.71 2.13
N GLU A 24 17.47 13.67 2.59
CA GLU A 24 17.68 14.95 1.92
C GLU A 24 18.09 14.77 0.45
N THR A 25 19.06 13.88 0.18
CA THR A 25 19.50 13.58 -1.17
C THR A 25 18.38 13.01 -2.04
N LEU A 26 17.52 12.16 -1.48
CA LEU A 26 16.36 11.60 -2.18
C LEU A 26 15.30 12.66 -2.46
N ILE A 27 14.98 13.50 -1.48
CA ILE A 27 14.03 14.61 -1.63
C ILE A 27 14.52 15.58 -2.70
N ALA A 28 15.80 15.93 -2.70
CA ALA A 28 16.40 16.85 -3.69
C ALA A 28 16.27 16.34 -5.13
N LYS A 29 16.24 15.03 -5.33
CA LYS A 29 16.04 14.42 -6.67
C LYS A 29 14.59 14.53 -7.16
N ILE A 30 13.63 14.52 -6.28
CA ILE A 30 12.19 14.46 -6.60
C ILE A 30 11.59 15.87 -6.60
N ALA A 31 11.87 16.65 -5.59
CA ALA A 31 11.25 17.96 -5.37
C ALA A 31 12.22 19.13 -5.57
N GLY A 32 13.39 19.04 -4.95
CA GLY A 32 14.40 20.10 -4.89
C GLY A 32 15.00 20.22 -3.46
N PRO A 33 16.05 21.07 -3.31
CA PRO A 33 16.81 21.11 -2.06
C PRO A 33 16.15 21.87 -0.91
N HIS A 34 15.11 22.64 -1.15
CA HIS A 34 14.51 23.53 -0.16
C HIS A 34 13.14 23.08 0.30
N VAL A 35 12.73 23.50 1.48
CA VAL A 35 11.40 23.20 2.07
C VAL A 35 10.27 23.62 1.13
N LYS A 36 10.37 24.78 0.49
CA LYS A 36 9.38 25.25 -0.49
C LYS A 36 9.18 24.29 -1.65
N ASP A 37 10.25 23.63 -2.08
CA ASP A 37 10.20 22.72 -3.24
C ASP A 37 9.34 21.50 -2.93
N VAL A 38 9.36 21.01 -1.68
CA VAL A 38 8.48 19.95 -1.19
C VAL A 38 7.03 20.41 -1.13
N LEU A 39 6.78 21.62 -0.64
CA LEU A 39 5.41 22.16 -0.53
C LEU A 39 4.75 22.40 -1.88
N PHE A 40 5.54 22.74 -2.90
CA PHE A 40 5.04 22.97 -4.25
C PHE A 40 5.18 21.78 -5.19
N LEU A 41 5.63 20.61 -4.67
CA LEU A 41 5.66 19.38 -5.44
C LEU A 41 4.23 18.99 -5.85
N LYS A 42 4.02 18.86 -7.15
CA LYS A 42 2.71 18.46 -7.68
C LYS A 42 2.63 16.94 -7.76
N PRO A 43 1.47 16.37 -7.43
CA PRO A 43 1.23 14.94 -7.68
C PRO A 43 1.42 14.61 -9.16
N THR A 44 2.03 13.46 -9.44
CA THR A 44 2.19 12.92 -10.80
C THR A 44 1.02 12.03 -11.20
N GLY A 45 0.21 11.58 -10.22
CA GLY A 45 -0.95 10.75 -10.44
C GLY A 45 -1.80 10.57 -9.20
N PHE A 46 -2.84 9.78 -9.36
CA PHE A 46 -3.74 9.40 -8.27
C PHE A 46 -3.97 7.90 -8.31
N ILE A 47 -4.07 7.28 -7.15
CA ILE A 47 -4.56 5.91 -6.98
C ILE A 47 -5.96 5.99 -6.41
N ASP A 48 -6.93 5.52 -7.17
CA ASP A 48 -8.33 5.46 -6.74
C ASP A 48 -8.61 4.08 -6.12
N ARG A 49 -8.94 4.08 -4.83
CA ARG A 49 -9.28 2.88 -4.06
C ARG A 49 -10.78 2.83 -3.70
N SER A 50 -11.58 3.66 -4.34
CA SER A 50 -13.03 3.73 -4.11
C SER A 50 -13.78 2.50 -4.63
N LEU A 51 -13.17 1.74 -5.56
CA LEU A 51 -13.77 0.55 -6.13
C LEU A 51 -13.80 -0.58 -5.09
N LYS A 52 -14.88 -0.66 -4.34
CA LYS A 52 -15.18 -1.76 -3.43
C LYS A 52 -15.85 -2.88 -4.22
N ALA A 53 -15.35 -4.09 -4.10
CA ALA A 53 -15.86 -5.23 -4.83
C ALA A 53 -15.86 -6.49 -3.95
N GLU A 54 -16.77 -7.39 -4.23
CA GLU A 54 -16.74 -8.77 -3.75
C GLU A 54 -15.77 -9.60 -4.59
N ILE A 55 -15.15 -10.62 -4.01
CA ILE A 55 -14.09 -11.39 -4.66
C ILE A 55 -14.52 -11.94 -6.03
N ALA A 56 -15.70 -12.55 -6.12
CA ALA A 56 -16.16 -13.16 -7.38
C ALA A 56 -16.43 -12.14 -8.49
N HIS A 57 -16.83 -10.92 -8.13
CA HIS A 57 -17.25 -9.87 -9.05
C HIS A 57 -16.19 -8.78 -9.31
N ALA A 58 -15.05 -8.88 -8.63
CA ALA A 58 -13.97 -7.92 -8.77
C ALA A 58 -13.37 -7.94 -10.19
N PRO A 59 -13.24 -6.79 -10.86
CA PRO A 59 -12.72 -6.71 -12.21
C PRO A 59 -11.22 -7.00 -12.25
N GLU A 60 -10.80 -7.81 -13.22
CA GLU A 60 -9.41 -8.12 -13.47
C GLU A 60 -8.65 -6.90 -14.01
N GLY A 61 -7.42 -6.73 -13.53
CA GLY A 61 -6.53 -5.65 -13.98
C GLY A 61 -6.74 -4.31 -13.29
N GLU A 62 -7.80 -4.15 -12.51
CA GLU A 62 -8.12 -2.94 -11.77
C GLU A 62 -7.59 -2.97 -10.34
N ILE A 63 -7.40 -1.78 -9.76
CA ILE A 63 -7.15 -1.64 -8.32
C ILE A 63 -8.49 -1.74 -7.61
N VAL A 64 -8.63 -2.79 -6.81
CA VAL A 64 -9.86 -3.06 -6.06
C VAL A 64 -9.60 -3.01 -4.57
N THR A 65 -10.66 -2.70 -3.82
CA THR A 65 -10.67 -2.76 -2.36
C THR A 65 -11.66 -3.85 -1.95
N ILE A 66 -11.15 -4.88 -1.29
CA ILE A 66 -11.91 -6.07 -0.90
C ILE A 66 -11.88 -6.22 0.61
N GLU A 67 -13.05 -6.44 1.20
CA GLU A 67 -13.22 -6.84 2.59
C GLU A 67 -13.38 -8.37 2.64
N ALA A 68 -12.47 -9.05 3.36
CA ALA A 68 -12.50 -10.50 3.45
C ALA A 68 -11.92 -11.01 4.77
N ILE A 69 -12.26 -12.24 5.13
CA ILE A 69 -11.71 -12.93 6.30
C ILE A 69 -10.41 -13.61 5.90
N VAL A 70 -9.40 -13.50 6.76
CA VAL A 70 -8.15 -14.23 6.60
C VAL A 70 -8.37 -15.70 6.99
N ASP A 71 -8.29 -16.61 6.02
CA ASP A 71 -8.51 -18.02 6.25
C ASP A 71 -7.27 -18.71 6.76
N THR A 72 -6.17 -18.68 5.99
CA THR A 72 -4.94 -19.40 6.31
C THR A 72 -3.72 -18.86 5.59
N HIS A 73 -2.58 -19.07 6.21
CA HIS A 73 -1.28 -18.77 5.62
C HIS A 73 -0.68 -20.03 4.96
N ILE A 74 -0.26 -19.89 3.72
CA ILE A 74 0.36 -20.95 2.93
C ILE A 74 1.82 -20.58 2.70
N ALA A 75 2.69 -21.04 3.61
CA ALA A 75 4.12 -20.82 3.49
C ALA A 75 4.72 -21.76 2.43
N PRO A 76 5.71 -21.31 1.64
CA PRO A 76 6.44 -22.19 0.74
C PRO A 76 7.30 -23.18 1.52
N ASP A 77 7.55 -24.36 0.95
CA ASP A 77 8.48 -25.33 1.48
C ASP A 77 9.91 -24.75 1.54
N ARG A 78 10.72 -25.22 2.48
CA ARG A 78 12.12 -24.81 2.61
C ARG A 78 12.88 -25.08 1.30
N GLY A 79 13.52 -24.01 0.77
CA GLY A 79 14.24 -24.08 -0.50
C GLY A 79 13.38 -24.00 -1.76
N SER A 80 12.08 -23.79 -1.61
CA SER A 80 11.17 -23.56 -2.73
C SER A 80 11.22 -22.08 -3.15
N PHE A 81 11.16 -21.84 -4.45
CA PHE A 81 10.99 -20.50 -5.03
C PHE A 81 9.52 -20.05 -5.11
N LYS A 82 8.60 -20.85 -4.57
CA LYS A 82 7.18 -20.49 -4.55
C LYS A 82 6.95 -19.29 -3.64
N PRO A 83 6.03 -18.38 -4.00
CA PRO A 83 5.68 -17.26 -3.14
C PRO A 83 4.93 -17.71 -1.89
N TYR A 84 4.99 -16.87 -0.86
CA TYR A 84 4.12 -17.01 0.30
C TYR A 84 2.73 -16.53 -0.08
N LYS A 85 1.70 -17.30 0.22
CA LYS A 85 0.31 -16.95 -0.04
C LYS A 85 -0.47 -16.83 1.26
N VAL A 86 -1.41 -15.91 1.30
CA VAL A 86 -2.43 -15.82 2.34
C VAL A 86 -3.79 -15.96 1.67
N ARG A 87 -4.54 -16.98 2.03
CA ARG A 87 -5.89 -17.16 1.52
C ARG A 87 -6.85 -16.34 2.35
N MET A 88 -7.70 -15.61 1.66
CA MET A 88 -8.81 -14.86 2.22
C MET A 88 -10.11 -15.28 1.55
N SER A 89 -11.22 -15.09 2.22
CA SER A 89 -12.55 -15.42 1.69
C SER A 89 -13.59 -14.36 2.07
N ASP A 90 -14.53 -14.18 1.18
CA ASP A 90 -15.81 -13.53 1.45
C ASP A 90 -16.98 -14.49 1.14
N GLN A 91 -18.20 -13.99 1.11
CA GLN A 91 -19.39 -14.81 0.80
C GLN A 91 -19.42 -15.28 -0.67
N THR A 92 -18.59 -14.72 -1.53
CA THR A 92 -18.62 -14.96 -2.99
C THR A 92 -17.48 -15.82 -3.50
N GLY A 93 -16.35 -15.91 -2.77
CA GLY A 93 -15.22 -16.67 -3.24
C GLY A 93 -13.96 -16.57 -2.39
N PHE A 94 -12.84 -16.98 -2.99
CA PHE A 94 -11.52 -17.00 -2.37
C PHE A 94 -10.57 -16.09 -3.12
N LEU A 95 -9.72 -15.40 -2.37
CA LEU A 95 -8.65 -14.53 -2.85
C LEU A 95 -7.32 -14.99 -2.26
N HIS A 96 -6.27 -15.03 -3.06
CA HIS A 96 -4.92 -15.24 -2.59
C HIS A 96 -4.13 -13.92 -2.62
N LEU A 97 -3.63 -13.50 -1.47
CA LEU A 97 -2.59 -12.49 -1.40
C LEU A 97 -1.24 -13.16 -1.60
N VAL A 98 -0.45 -12.66 -2.53
CA VAL A 98 0.82 -13.27 -2.94
C VAL A 98 1.97 -12.35 -2.56
N PHE A 99 2.95 -12.91 -1.83
CA PHE A 99 4.12 -12.17 -1.38
C PHE A 99 5.40 -12.89 -1.76
N PHE A 100 6.31 -12.17 -2.40
CA PHE A 100 7.66 -12.66 -2.70
C PHE A 100 8.62 -12.20 -1.59
N HIS A 101 9.35 -13.14 -1.00
CA HIS A 101 10.33 -12.90 0.07
C HIS A 101 9.80 -12.11 1.30
N PRO A 102 8.63 -12.46 1.84
CA PRO A 102 8.07 -11.74 2.97
C PRO A 102 8.75 -12.09 4.30
N ARG A 103 8.58 -11.22 5.28
CA ARG A 103 8.76 -11.57 6.68
C ARG A 103 7.49 -12.26 7.18
N ALA A 104 7.52 -13.56 7.35
CA ALA A 104 6.34 -14.35 7.74
C ALA A 104 5.71 -13.87 9.07
N ASP A 105 6.53 -13.52 10.05
CA ASP A 105 6.04 -13.03 11.35
C ASP A 105 5.30 -11.68 11.22
N TYR A 106 5.78 -10.81 10.34
CA TYR A 106 5.11 -9.54 10.05
C TYR A 106 3.77 -9.76 9.36
N LEU A 107 3.71 -10.67 8.36
CA LEU A 107 2.46 -10.99 7.68
C LEU A 107 1.42 -11.59 8.63
N ARG A 108 1.83 -12.47 9.55
CA ARG A 108 0.91 -13.06 10.53
C ARG A 108 0.34 -12.04 11.51
N LYS A 109 1.09 -10.97 11.80
CA LYS A 109 0.57 -9.84 12.60
C LYS A 109 -0.41 -8.97 11.81
N MET A 110 -0.12 -8.71 10.56
CA MET A 110 -0.96 -7.88 9.69
C MET A 110 -2.26 -8.61 9.29
N LEU A 111 -2.16 -9.91 9.07
CA LEU A 111 -3.21 -10.79 8.56
C LEU A 111 -3.43 -11.98 9.53
N PRO A 112 -3.93 -11.75 10.75
CA PRO A 112 -4.23 -12.85 11.67
C PRO A 112 -5.38 -13.71 11.15
N GLU A 113 -5.23 -15.02 11.23
CA GLU A 113 -6.28 -15.97 10.81
C GLU A 113 -7.58 -15.78 11.60
N GLY A 114 -8.70 -15.82 10.92
CA GLY A 114 -10.04 -15.62 11.48
C GLY A 114 -10.47 -14.16 11.57
N GLU A 115 -9.58 -13.21 11.32
CA GLU A 115 -9.87 -11.77 11.38
C GLU A 115 -10.28 -11.23 10.01
N THR A 116 -11.20 -10.26 10.01
CA THR A 116 -11.55 -9.52 8.81
C THR A 116 -10.51 -8.43 8.54
N ARG A 117 -10.09 -8.32 7.29
CA ARG A 117 -9.19 -7.27 6.81
C ARG A 117 -9.73 -6.68 5.51
N ILE A 118 -9.38 -5.43 5.30
CA ILE A 118 -9.60 -4.74 4.04
C ILE A 118 -8.27 -4.67 3.32
N VAL A 119 -8.24 -5.20 2.11
CA VAL A 119 -7.05 -5.23 1.26
C VAL A 119 -7.31 -4.48 -0.03
N SER A 120 -6.33 -3.72 -0.48
CA SER A 120 -6.40 -3.00 -1.74
C SER A 120 -5.17 -3.30 -2.59
N GLY A 121 -5.39 -3.51 -3.87
CA GLY A 121 -4.34 -3.79 -4.83
C GLY A 121 -4.89 -4.20 -6.18
N LYS A 122 -3.98 -4.38 -7.13
CA LYS A 122 -4.34 -4.82 -8.49
C LYS A 122 -4.75 -6.28 -8.47
N LEU A 123 -5.97 -6.54 -8.92
CA LEU A 123 -6.51 -7.90 -9.00
C LEU A 123 -6.08 -8.57 -10.29
N GLU A 124 -5.61 -9.80 -10.17
CA GLU A 124 -5.20 -10.65 -11.28
C GLU A 124 -5.89 -12.01 -11.20
N ARG A 125 -6.12 -12.63 -12.35
CA ARG A 125 -6.67 -13.99 -12.43
C ARG A 125 -5.66 -14.90 -13.09
N PHE A 126 -5.33 -16.00 -12.41
CA PHE A 126 -4.48 -17.06 -12.92
C PHE A 126 -5.28 -18.37 -12.99
N GLY A 127 -5.81 -18.69 -14.16
CA GLY A 127 -6.74 -19.80 -14.32
C GLY A 127 -8.01 -19.57 -13.48
N SER A 128 -8.25 -20.43 -12.50
CA SER A 128 -9.35 -20.30 -11.54
C SER A 128 -8.99 -19.53 -10.27
N GLU A 129 -7.72 -19.20 -10.06
CA GLU A 129 -7.28 -18.47 -8.87
C GLU A 129 -7.40 -16.95 -9.07
N ILE A 130 -7.98 -16.28 -8.08
CA ILE A 130 -8.03 -14.83 -7.97
C ILE A 130 -6.93 -14.40 -7.00
N GLN A 131 -6.09 -13.47 -7.40
CA GLN A 131 -4.97 -13.04 -6.57
C GLN A 131 -4.70 -11.54 -6.62
N ILE A 132 -4.10 -11.04 -5.56
CA ILE A 132 -3.47 -9.73 -5.49
C ILE A 132 -2.01 -9.96 -5.08
N ALA A 133 -1.07 -9.64 -5.97
CA ALA A 133 0.35 -9.70 -5.66
C ALA A 133 0.79 -8.41 -4.98
N HIS A 134 1.43 -8.54 -3.82
CA HIS A 134 1.88 -7.39 -3.02
C HIS A 134 0.80 -6.31 -2.87
N PRO A 135 -0.29 -6.58 -2.11
CA PRO A 135 -1.32 -5.59 -1.91
C PRO A 135 -0.72 -4.26 -1.43
N ASP A 136 -1.18 -3.16 -2.02
CA ASP A 136 -0.70 -1.83 -1.69
C ASP A 136 -1.10 -1.40 -0.29
N LEU A 137 -2.25 -1.90 0.18
CA LEU A 137 -2.82 -1.55 1.47
C LEU A 137 -3.45 -2.77 2.13
N ILE A 138 -3.17 -2.93 3.43
CA ILE A 138 -3.80 -3.91 4.30
C ILE A 138 -4.24 -3.16 5.56
N MET A 139 -5.53 -3.18 5.86
CA MET A 139 -6.13 -2.40 6.95
C MET A 139 -7.07 -3.25 7.78
N THR A 140 -7.23 -2.86 9.04
CA THR A 140 -8.38 -3.27 9.85
C THR A 140 -9.64 -2.54 9.38
N LEU A 141 -10.81 -2.99 9.81
CA LEU A 141 -12.08 -2.29 9.54
C LEU A 141 -12.05 -0.86 10.09
N GLU A 142 -11.50 -0.66 11.28
CA GLU A 142 -11.40 0.64 11.95
C GLU A 142 -10.48 1.61 11.18
N GLU A 143 -9.32 1.14 10.74
CA GLU A 143 -8.39 1.93 9.92
C GLU A 143 -9.02 2.35 8.58
N ALA A 144 -9.81 1.46 7.98
CA ALA A 144 -10.46 1.72 6.70
C ALA A 144 -11.56 2.79 6.74
N GLU A 145 -12.20 3.00 7.90
CA GLU A 145 -13.18 4.07 8.09
C GLU A 145 -12.57 5.47 7.93
N THR A 146 -11.28 5.60 8.25
CA THR A 146 -10.55 6.87 8.19
C THR A 146 -9.61 6.99 6.99
N ALA A 147 -9.40 5.91 6.25
CA ALA A 147 -8.50 5.90 5.10
C ALA A 147 -9.07 6.66 3.90
N PRO A 148 -8.27 7.49 3.22
CA PRO A 148 -8.72 8.19 2.03
C PRO A 148 -8.96 7.21 0.86
N ALA A 149 -10.09 7.38 0.16
CA ALA A 149 -10.38 6.59 -1.04
C ALA A 149 -9.48 6.97 -2.22
N LEU A 150 -8.99 8.20 -2.24
CA LEU A 150 -8.10 8.73 -3.28
C LEU A 150 -6.74 9.08 -2.66
N GLU A 151 -5.69 8.49 -3.20
CA GLU A 151 -4.31 8.73 -2.77
C GLU A 151 -3.50 9.42 -3.86
N THR A 152 -2.78 10.48 -3.50
CA THR A 152 -1.90 11.20 -4.43
C THR A 152 -0.54 10.52 -4.53
N VAL A 153 -0.04 10.37 -5.76
CA VAL A 153 1.30 9.84 -6.06
C VAL A 153 2.20 10.99 -6.50
N TYR A 154 3.39 11.07 -5.90
CA TYR A 154 4.39 12.10 -6.15
C TYR A 154 5.61 11.56 -6.89
#